data_ddef3d2b19875ed0a5a6c43fee94e551
#
_entry.id   ddef3d2b19875ed0a5a6c43fee94e551
#
_cell.length_a   1.000
_cell.length_b   1.000
_cell.length_c   1.000
_cell.angle_alpha   90.00
_cell.angle_beta   90.00
_cell.angle_gamma   90.00
#
_symmetry.space_group_name_H-M   'P 1'
#
loop_
_entity.id
_entity.type
_entity.pdbx_description
1 polymer ?
#
loop_
_entity_poly.entity_id
_entity_poly.type
_entity_poly.pdbx_seq_one_letter_code
_entity_poly.pdbx_strand_id
1 'polypeptide(L)'
;MKLDLTIRLGIAALALATTVNFAQAGECPAGKMKDNALTTGEMMPKKVTDDVLSSIDLAPKGDAFKGESLRLRKLVIQPGGVVPWHDHKSRPANIYVVSGTVIEHRSNCEGPIVHKAGDTIAEFGDFSHWWKNTGNKPAVLLSADVFHSGMMDDHMM
;
A
#
# COMPACT_ATOMS: atom_id res chain seq x y z
N MET A 1 -11.25 -56.17 -54.15
CA MET A 1 -10.20 -55.66 -53.32
C MET A 1 -10.49 -54.17 -53.10
N LYS A 2 -11.18 -53.80 -52.02
CA LYS A 2 -11.55 -52.43 -51.71
C LYS A 2 -10.63 -51.93 -50.61
N LEU A 3 -9.92 -50.86 -50.87
CA LEU A 3 -8.99 -50.22 -49.93
C LEU A 3 -9.77 -49.10 -49.19
N ASP A 4 -10.07 -49.32 -47.92
CA ASP A 4 -10.67 -48.27 -47.04
C ASP A 4 -9.56 -47.41 -46.46
N LEU A 5 -9.50 -46.19 -46.93
CA LEU A 5 -8.57 -45.14 -46.40
C LEU A 5 -9.31 -44.31 -45.36
N THR A 6 -9.18 -44.66 -44.07
CA THR A 6 -9.69 -43.86 -42.96
C THR A 6 -8.68 -42.77 -42.59
N ILE A 7 -8.98 -41.54 -42.97
CA ILE A 7 -8.23 -40.32 -42.53
C ILE A 7 -8.67 -39.99 -41.11
N ARG A 8 -7.76 -40.15 -40.12
CA ARG A 8 -7.95 -39.65 -38.76
C ARG A 8 -7.49 -38.20 -38.69
N LEU A 9 -8.43 -37.25 -38.64
CA LEU A 9 -8.15 -35.87 -38.29
C LEU A 9 -7.83 -35.80 -36.79
N GLY A 10 -6.60 -35.58 -36.45
CA GLY A 10 -6.17 -35.24 -35.11
C GLY A 10 -6.39 -33.73 -34.85
N ILE A 11 -7.37 -33.39 -34.00
CA ILE A 11 -7.56 -32.02 -33.52
C ILE A 11 -6.55 -31.82 -32.40
N ALA A 12 -5.47 -31.09 -32.71
CA ALA A 12 -4.54 -30.60 -31.69
C ALA A 12 -5.20 -29.37 -30.98
N ALA A 13 -5.73 -29.54 -29.77
CA ALA A 13 -6.20 -28.46 -28.96
C ALA A 13 -4.98 -27.71 -28.40
N LEU A 14 -4.70 -26.53 -28.94
CA LEU A 14 -3.67 -25.61 -28.41
C LEU A 14 -4.26 -24.94 -27.19
N ALA A 15 -3.93 -25.42 -26.00
CA ALA A 15 -4.28 -24.76 -24.72
C ALA A 15 -3.43 -23.48 -24.58
N LEU A 16 -4.04 -22.32 -24.84
CA LEU A 16 -3.46 -21.02 -24.51
C LEU A 16 -3.52 -20.85 -23.00
N ALA A 17 -2.42 -21.14 -22.30
CA ALA A 17 -2.26 -20.81 -20.90
C ALA A 17 -2.08 -19.28 -20.78
N THR A 18 -3.18 -18.56 -20.56
CA THR A 18 -3.12 -17.14 -20.18
C THR A 18 -2.63 -17.08 -18.75
N THR A 19 -1.37 -16.73 -18.51
CA THR A 19 -0.88 -16.36 -17.20
C THR A 19 -1.54 -15.04 -16.82
N VAL A 20 -2.55 -15.10 -15.96
CA VAL A 20 -3.13 -13.91 -15.33
C VAL A 20 -2.09 -13.43 -14.32
N ASN A 21 -1.27 -12.47 -14.70
CA ASN A 21 -0.47 -11.71 -13.74
C ASN A 21 -1.46 -10.88 -12.92
N PHE A 22 -1.77 -11.33 -11.71
CA PHE A 22 -2.36 -10.44 -10.72
C PHE A 22 -1.31 -9.36 -10.44
N ALA A 23 -1.53 -8.16 -10.95
CA ALA A 23 -0.80 -7.00 -10.48
C ALA A 23 -1.17 -6.88 -8.99
N GLN A 24 -0.23 -7.20 -8.12
CA GLN A 24 -0.38 -7.05 -6.68
C GLN A 24 -0.41 -5.55 -6.42
N ALA A 25 -1.63 -5.03 -6.22
CA ALA A 25 -1.85 -3.61 -6.00
C ALA A 25 -1.11 -3.20 -4.70
N GLY A 26 -0.29 -2.17 -4.79
CA GLY A 26 0.36 -1.60 -3.62
C GLY A 26 1.74 -2.14 -3.29
N GLU A 27 2.37 -2.96 -4.14
CA GLU A 27 3.74 -3.44 -3.92
C GLU A 27 4.75 -2.81 -4.91
N CYS A 28 6.02 -2.90 -4.53
CA CYS A 28 7.11 -2.50 -5.42
C CYS A 28 7.05 -3.32 -6.71
N PRO A 29 7.13 -2.70 -7.89
CA PRO A 29 7.09 -3.40 -9.16
C PRO A 29 8.14 -4.53 -9.24
N ALA A 30 7.81 -5.61 -9.91
CA ALA A 30 8.69 -6.78 -10.04
C ALA A 30 10.08 -6.38 -10.54
N GLY A 31 11.12 -6.85 -9.83
CA GLY A 31 12.52 -6.55 -10.15
C GLY A 31 13.00 -5.14 -9.75
N LYS A 32 12.16 -4.36 -9.01
CA LYS A 32 12.51 -3.02 -8.52
C LYS A 32 12.81 -2.97 -7.02
N MET A 33 12.68 -4.10 -6.31
CA MET A 33 13.12 -4.19 -4.91
C MET A 33 14.63 -4.01 -4.83
N LYS A 34 15.06 -3.06 -3.98
CA LYS A 34 16.47 -2.77 -3.74
C LYS A 34 16.63 -2.04 -2.42
N ASP A 35 17.46 -2.59 -1.54
CA ASP A 35 17.76 -1.97 -0.25
C ASP A 35 18.38 -0.58 -0.46
N ASN A 36 17.92 0.38 0.36
CA ASN A 36 18.38 1.77 0.30
C ASN A 36 18.23 2.43 -1.08
N ALA A 37 17.21 2.05 -1.86
CA ALA A 37 16.88 2.70 -3.14
C ALA A 37 16.60 4.19 -2.95
N LEU A 38 16.01 4.57 -1.81
CA LEU A 38 15.86 5.95 -1.34
C LEU A 38 16.34 6.06 0.11
N THR A 39 17.06 7.11 0.45
CA THR A 39 17.54 7.39 1.81
C THR A 39 16.86 8.61 2.43
N THR A 40 16.04 9.34 1.67
CA THR A 40 15.29 10.52 2.09
C THR A 40 14.13 10.76 1.12
N GLY A 41 13.17 11.59 1.55
CA GLY A 41 12.01 11.99 0.75
C GLY A 41 11.52 13.38 1.11
N GLU A 42 10.28 13.68 0.78
CA GLU A 42 9.59 14.92 1.21
C GLU A 42 9.37 14.85 2.73
N MET A 43 9.99 15.76 3.47
CA MET A 43 10.00 15.74 4.95
C MET A 43 8.85 16.51 5.58
N MET A 44 8.12 17.34 4.82
CA MET A 44 7.07 18.19 5.36
C MET A 44 5.70 17.83 4.81
N PRO A 45 4.67 17.71 5.67
CA PRO A 45 3.30 17.51 5.22
C PRO A 45 2.86 18.72 4.39
N LYS A 46 2.09 18.45 3.34
CA LYS A 46 1.60 19.49 2.44
C LYS A 46 0.20 19.15 1.95
N LYS A 47 -0.75 20.07 2.13
CA LYS A 47 -2.12 19.94 1.61
C LYS A 47 -2.75 18.56 1.94
N VAL A 48 -2.51 18.07 3.14
CA VAL A 48 -3.05 16.80 3.66
C VAL A 48 -3.67 17.05 5.02
N THR A 49 -4.75 16.35 5.30
CA THR A 49 -5.34 16.23 6.64
C THR A 49 -5.32 14.77 7.06
N ASP A 50 -5.20 14.53 8.36
CA ASP A 50 -5.21 13.21 8.96
C ASP A 50 -6.07 13.26 10.23
N ASP A 51 -7.27 12.73 10.15
CA ASP A 51 -8.27 12.78 11.21
C ASP A 51 -8.46 11.40 11.83
N VAL A 52 -8.31 11.27 13.16
CA VAL A 52 -8.68 10.05 13.89
C VAL A 52 -10.21 9.97 13.94
N LEU A 53 -10.76 8.97 13.27
CA LEU A 53 -12.22 8.72 13.25
C LEU A 53 -12.68 7.93 14.45
N SER A 54 -11.88 6.97 14.91
CA SER A 54 -12.15 6.15 16.09
C SER A 54 -10.86 5.59 16.65
N SER A 55 -10.87 5.28 17.95
CA SER A 55 -9.75 4.67 18.66
C SER A 55 -10.27 3.70 19.71
N ILE A 56 -9.62 2.55 19.83
CA ILE A 56 -9.92 1.50 20.81
C ILE A 56 -8.68 1.31 21.67
N ASP A 57 -8.80 1.53 22.98
CA ASP A 57 -7.75 1.19 23.94
C ASP A 57 -7.56 -0.33 23.98
N LEU A 58 -6.34 -0.79 23.80
CA LEU A 58 -5.99 -2.21 23.81
C LEU A 58 -5.51 -2.69 25.19
N ALA A 59 -5.30 -1.83 26.18
CA ALA A 59 -4.86 -2.21 27.53
C ALA A 59 -5.72 -3.32 28.17
N PRO A 60 -7.07 -3.40 27.97
CA PRO A 60 -7.88 -4.52 28.49
C PRO A 60 -7.53 -5.90 27.91
N LYS A 61 -6.71 -5.99 26.87
CA LYS A 61 -6.22 -7.25 26.29
C LYS A 61 -5.07 -7.86 27.08
N GLY A 62 -4.45 -7.12 27.99
CA GLY A 62 -3.36 -7.58 28.85
C GLY A 62 -2.17 -6.60 28.90
N ASP A 63 -1.22 -6.87 29.80
CA ASP A 63 -0.11 -5.94 30.07
C ASP A 63 0.77 -5.62 28.85
N ALA A 64 0.89 -6.55 27.92
CA ALA A 64 1.64 -6.33 26.67
C ALA A 64 1.05 -5.24 25.78
N PHE A 65 -0.22 -4.85 26.00
CA PHE A 65 -0.93 -3.86 25.21
C PHE A 65 -1.13 -2.53 25.92
N LYS A 66 -0.47 -2.35 27.08
CA LYS A 66 -0.55 -1.07 27.81
C LYS A 66 0.03 0.07 26.98
N GLY A 67 -0.75 1.14 26.83
CA GLY A 67 -0.40 2.28 26.00
C GLY A 67 -0.64 2.10 24.52
N GLU A 68 -1.13 0.93 24.10
CA GLU A 68 -1.49 0.66 22.70
C GLU A 68 -2.94 1.02 22.41
N SER A 69 -3.19 1.53 21.23
CA SER A 69 -4.54 1.74 20.71
C SER A 69 -4.65 1.34 19.25
N LEU A 70 -5.77 0.71 18.88
CA LEU A 70 -6.14 0.50 17.49
C LEU A 70 -6.94 1.70 17.02
N ARG A 71 -6.40 2.45 16.06
CA ARG A 71 -7.03 3.64 15.50
C ARG A 71 -7.53 3.37 14.08
N LEU A 72 -8.62 4.03 13.72
CA LEU A 72 -9.02 4.23 12.33
C LEU A 72 -8.90 5.72 12.01
N ARG A 73 -8.10 6.04 11.01
CA ARG A 73 -7.83 7.42 10.56
C ARG A 73 -8.29 7.62 9.14
N LYS A 74 -8.63 8.86 8.79
CA LYS A 74 -8.93 9.28 7.42
C LYS A 74 -7.95 10.35 6.99
N LEU A 75 -7.21 10.05 5.94
CA LEU A 75 -6.33 11.01 5.27
C LEU A 75 -7.02 11.57 4.02
N VAL A 76 -6.93 12.88 3.83
CA VAL A 76 -7.36 13.54 2.59
C VAL A 76 -6.17 14.28 2.01
N ILE A 77 -5.67 13.79 0.88
CA ILE A 77 -4.48 14.32 0.19
C ILE A 77 -4.95 15.11 -1.02
N GLN A 78 -4.88 16.44 -0.94
CA GLN A 78 -5.28 17.32 -2.03
C GLN A 78 -4.33 17.20 -3.23
N PRO A 79 -4.70 17.65 -4.44
CA PRO A 79 -3.79 17.75 -5.58
C PRO A 79 -2.47 18.45 -5.21
N GLY A 80 -1.34 17.75 -5.47
CA GLY A 80 -0.01 18.19 -5.07
C GLY A 80 0.29 18.03 -3.57
N GLY A 81 -0.60 17.37 -2.83
CA GLY A 81 -0.43 17.07 -1.40
C GLY A 81 0.60 15.96 -1.16
N VAL A 82 1.17 15.97 0.04
CA VAL A 82 2.26 15.08 0.46
C VAL A 82 1.97 14.55 1.87
N VAL A 83 2.07 13.22 2.03
CA VAL A 83 2.32 12.56 3.32
C VAL A 83 3.83 12.46 3.46
N PRO A 84 4.45 13.03 4.50
CA PRO A 84 5.90 13.15 4.58
C PRO A 84 6.59 11.81 4.79
N TRP A 85 7.92 11.81 4.67
CA TRP A 85 8.78 10.67 4.92
C TRP A 85 8.64 10.18 6.36
N HIS A 86 8.29 8.90 6.54
CA HIS A 86 8.12 8.24 7.84
C HIS A 86 8.31 6.72 7.69
N ASP A 87 8.26 5.98 8.80
CA ASP A 87 8.32 4.53 8.82
C ASP A 87 7.18 3.91 9.66
N HIS A 88 7.06 2.59 9.57
CA HIS A 88 6.05 1.80 10.26
C HIS A 88 6.64 0.69 11.16
N LYS A 89 7.90 0.84 11.61
CA LYS A 89 8.57 -0.14 12.48
C LYS A 89 7.79 -0.41 13.75
N SER A 90 7.32 0.65 14.36
CA SER A 90 6.61 0.63 15.65
C SER A 90 5.12 0.94 15.54
N ARG A 91 4.64 1.30 14.35
CA ARG A 91 3.25 1.66 14.09
C ARG A 91 2.73 0.95 12.82
N PRO A 92 2.53 -0.38 12.88
CA PRO A 92 1.99 -1.10 11.75
C PRO A 92 0.62 -0.59 11.37
N ALA A 93 0.35 -0.51 10.07
CA ALA A 93 -0.90 0.01 9.54
C ALA A 93 -1.39 -0.78 8.32
N ASN A 94 -2.70 -0.83 8.16
CA ASN A 94 -3.35 -1.23 6.92
C ASN A 94 -4.02 -0.02 6.30
N ILE A 95 -3.68 0.27 5.05
CA ILE A 95 -4.25 1.38 4.28
C ILE A 95 -5.25 0.84 3.27
N TYR A 96 -6.38 1.54 3.13
CA TYR A 96 -7.35 1.34 2.06
C TYR A 96 -7.55 2.64 1.29
N VAL A 97 -7.36 2.60 -0.01
CA VAL A 97 -7.61 3.77 -0.87
C VAL A 97 -9.10 3.83 -1.21
N VAL A 98 -9.81 4.76 -0.60
CA VAL A 98 -11.26 4.97 -0.82
C VAL A 98 -11.53 5.61 -2.18
N SER A 99 -10.72 6.63 -2.53
CA SER A 99 -10.88 7.34 -3.81
C SER A 99 -9.59 8.03 -4.23
N GLY A 100 -9.48 8.32 -5.52
CA GLY A 100 -8.31 8.99 -6.10
C GLY A 100 -7.17 8.04 -6.41
N THR A 101 -5.99 8.64 -6.60
CA THR A 101 -4.74 7.94 -6.90
C THR A 101 -3.62 8.65 -6.16
N VAL A 102 -2.73 7.90 -5.55
CA VAL A 102 -1.52 8.41 -4.91
C VAL A 102 -0.30 7.62 -5.37
N ILE A 103 0.85 8.26 -5.32
CA ILE A 103 2.14 7.65 -5.60
C ILE A 103 2.91 7.53 -4.30
N GLU A 104 3.36 6.33 -4.01
CA GLU A 104 4.26 6.02 -2.91
C GLU A 104 5.69 5.89 -3.42
N HIS A 105 6.63 6.37 -2.61
CA HIS A 105 8.07 6.21 -2.79
C HIS A 105 8.65 5.56 -1.54
N ARG A 106 9.23 4.35 -1.69
CA ARG A 106 9.78 3.55 -0.58
C ARG A 106 11.31 3.52 -0.61
N SER A 107 11.90 3.45 0.59
CA SER A 107 13.36 3.27 0.74
C SER A 107 13.89 1.96 0.15
N ASN A 108 13.04 0.97 -0.03
CA ASN A 108 13.40 -0.35 -0.55
C ASN A 108 12.84 -0.63 -1.97
N CYS A 109 12.49 0.43 -2.73
CA CYS A 109 11.92 0.27 -4.07
C CYS A 109 12.49 1.28 -5.07
N GLU A 110 13.07 0.80 -6.18
CA GLU A 110 13.50 1.65 -7.29
C GLU A 110 12.31 2.03 -8.17
N GLY A 111 11.67 3.13 -7.85
CA GLY A 111 10.59 3.71 -8.63
C GLY A 111 9.31 3.91 -7.86
N PRO A 112 8.36 4.60 -8.47
CA PRO A 112 7.09 4.92 -7.84
C PRO A 112 6.18 3.70 -7.80
N ILE A 113 5.42 3.58 -6.71
CA ILE A 113 4.36 2.60 -6.54
C ILE A 113 3.04 3.37 -6.65
N VAL A 114 2.18 2.97 -7.58
CA VAL A 114 0.91 3.65 -7.82
C VAL A 114 -0.20 2.93 -7.08
N HIS A 115 -0.93 3.65 -6.23
CA HIS A 115 -2.12 3.16 -5.53
C HIS A 115 -3.35 3.90 -6.01
N LYS A 116 -4.44 3.19 -6.24
CA LYS A 116 -5.71 3.71 -6.73
C LYS A 116 -6.89 3.19 -5.90
N ALA A 117 -8.04 3.79 -6.08
CA ALA A 117 -9.25 3.38 -5.38
C ALA A 117 -9.48 1.87 -5.44
N GLY A 118 -9.71 1.26 -4.26
CA GLY A 118 -9.86 -0.18 -4.06
C GLY A 118 -8.59 -0.91 -3.64
N ASP A 119 -7.41 -0.28 -3.76
CA ASP A 119 -6.15 -0.90 -3.34
C ASP A 119 -6.03 -0.94 -1.81
N THR A 120 -5.39 -2.00 -1.32
CA THR A 120 -5.03 -2.18 0.10
C THR A 120 -3.53 -2.33 0.22
N ILE A 121 -2.94 -1.72 1.24
CA ILE A 121 -1.51 -1.72 1.48
C ILE A 121 -1.26 -2.08 2.95
N ALA A 122 -0.39 -3.07 3.21
CA ALA A 122 0.11 -3.38 4.54
C ALA A 122 1.44 -2.66 4.76
N GLU A 123 1.48 -1.78 5.75
CA GLU A 123 2.66 -0.98 6.07
C GLU A 123 3.22 -1.44 7.41
N PHE A 124 4.37 -2.13 7.36
CA PHE A 124 5.08 -2.61 8.55
C PHE A 124 6.54 -2.94 8.19
N GLY A 125 7.41 -2.97 9.19
CA GLY A 125 8.82 -3.37 9.02
C GLY A 125 9.78 -2.23 8.74
N ASP A 126 10.94 -2.58 8.20
CA ASP A 126 12.14 -1.73 8.17
C ASP A 126 12.26 -0.87 6.90
N PHE A 127 11.17 -0.38 6.34
CA PHE A 127 11.25 0.59 5.27
C PHE A 127 10.63 1.92 5.68
N SER A 128 11.18 3.00 5.12
CA SER A 128 10.58 4.33 5.19
C SER A 128 9.99 4.71 3.86
N HIS A 129 9.01 5.60 3.87
CA HIS A 129 8.32 6.02 2.66
C HIS A 129 7.67 7.40 2.80
N TRP A 130 7.19 7.92 1.68
CA TRP A 130 6.37 9.11 1.58
C TRP A 130 5.40 8.98 0.42
N TRP A 131 4.29 9.73 0.47
CA TRP A 131 3.24 9.63 -0.54
C TRP A 131 2.95 11.01 -1.15
N LYS A 132 2.54 11.01 -2.43
CA LYS A 132 2.18 12.22 -3.16
C LYS A 132 0.95 12.02 -4.01
N ASN A 133 -0.01 12.94 -3.91
CA ASN A 133 -1.09 13.02 -4.88
C ASN A 133 -0.62 13.85 -6.08
N THR A 134 -0.34 13.20 -7.20
CA THR A 134 0.03 13.83 -8.47
C THR A 134 -1.16 14.06 -9.40
N GLY A 135 -2.36 13.62 -8.98
CA GLY A 135 -3.61 13.79 -9.72
C GLY A 135 -4.19 15.19 -9.57
N ASN A 136 -5.34 15.38 -10.21
CA ASN A 136 -6.09 16.65 -10.19
C ASN A 136 -7.33 16.63 -9.29
N LYS A 137 -7.55 15.53 -8.55
CA LYS A 137 -8.63 15.35 -7.57
C LYS A 137 -8.05 14.92 -6.24
N PRO A 138 -8.74 15.19 -5.10
CA PRO A 138 -8.32 14.66 -3.81
C PRO A 138 -8.27 13.13 -3.81
N ALA A 139 -7.26 12.58 -3.14
CA ALA A 139 -7.22 11.17 -2.77
C ALA A 139 -7.65 11.02 -1.32
N VAL A 140 -8.48 10.02 -1.03
CA VAL A 140 -8.97 9.70 0.32
C VAL A 140 -8.53 8.30 0.68
N LEU A 141 -7.89 8.19 1.85
CA LEU A 141 -7.41 6.93 2.40
C LEU A 141 -8.00 6.70 3.79
N LEU A 142 -8.22 5.45 4.12
CA LEU A 142 -8.42 5.01 5.50
C LEU A 142 -7.16 4.27 5.95
N SER A 143 -6.71 4.56 7.15
CA SER A 143 -5.57 3.91 7.80
C SER A 143 -6.03 3.30 9.11
N ALA A 144 -5.92 1.99 9.25
CA ALA A 144 -6.10 1.29 10.51
C ALA A 144 -4.71 0.98 11.07
N ASP A 145 -4.32 1.60 12.17
CA ASP A 145 -2.99 1.44 12.77
C ASP A 145 -3.03 1.04 14.26
N VAL A 146 -1.95 0.42 14.71
CA VAL A 146 -1.67 0.25 16.13
C VAL A 146 -0.73 1.37 16.55
N PHE A 147 -1.21 2.22 17.44
CA PHE A 147 -0.49 3.39 17.95
C PHE A 147 -0.10 3.22 19.41
N HIS A 148 1.14 3.54 19.74
CA HIS A 148 1.65 3.52 21.12
C HIS A 148 1.75 4.94 21.68
N SER A 149 1.04 5.22 22.78
CA SER A 149 0.91 6.56 23.37
C SER A 149 2.22 7.14 23.96
N GLY A 150 3.25 6.30 24.14
CA GLY A 150 4.59 6.72 24.58
C GLY A 150 5.50 7.18 23.44
N MET A 151 5.08 7.01 22.18
CA MET A 151 5.78 7.61 21.04
C MET A 151 5.33 9.05 20.94
N MET A 152 6.28 9.98 21.03
CA MET A 152 5.99 11.32 20.59
C MET A 152 5.59 11.23 19.13
N ASP A 153 4.39 11.73 18.79
CA ASP A 153 3.95 11.94 17.41
C ASP A 153 4.86 12.99 16.76
N ASP A 154 6.17 12.67 16.67
CA ASP A 154 7.18 13.55 16.07
C ASP A 154 6.95 13.69 14.55
N HIS A 155 6.03 12.88 14.04
CA HIS A 155 5.53 12.97 12.67
C HIS A 155 4.01 12.70 12.71
N MET A 156 3.23 13.75 12.99
CA MET A 156 1.80 13.73 12.73
C MET A 156 1.61 13.44 11.23
N MET A 157 1.46 12.19 10.95
CA MET A 157 0.70 11.49 9.90
C MET A 157 0.91 10.00 9.95
#